data_85b766dd5dbbfe788c66087004536746
#
_entry.id   85b766dd5dbbfe788c66087004536746
#
_cell.length_a   1.000
_cell.length_b   1.000
_cell.length_c   1.000
_cell.angle_alpha   90.00
_cell.angle_beta   90.00
_cell.angle_gamma   90.00
#
_symmetry.space_group_name_H-M   'P 1'
#
loop_
_entity.id
_entity.type
_entity.pdbx_description
1 polymer ?
#
loop_
_entity_poly.entity_id
_entity_poly.type
_entity_poly.pdbx_seq_one_letter_code
_entity_poly.pdbx_strand_id
1 'polypeptide(L)'
;MVFLDGRQRARELRGLQARALLAFLVFERHRPVDRFDAIEALWGDRPPAAAAEALRALLSNLRRALGSERLVGREELRLRLPDGIWVDVEVAARAVHDAESAVALQQWNRAWIASHVAMNIAGRPLLPRWSGSFIDDRRVDLERMRLRALEALAASGVGLAGTELSTAKRAARTLIDTDPYRESGHRFMMQALAMEGNPADALLVFERLRIRLRDDLGITPSEQTLRLHGDLLLTPGLPS
;
A
#
# COMPACT_ATOMS: atom_id res chain seq x y z
N MET A 1 -13.02 7.31 -9.43
CA MET A 1 -12.18 8.45 -8.96
C MET A 1 -13.11 9.64 -8.78
N VAL A 2 -13.12 10.18 -7.59
CA VAL A 2 -13.88 11.37 -7.21
C VAL A 2 -12.86 12.45 -6.86
N PHE A 3 -13.10 13.67 -7.28
CA PHE A 3 -12.29 14.82 -6.91
C PHE A 3 -13.21 15.97 -6.48
N LEU A 4 -12.69 16.89 -5.69
CA LEU A 4 -13.41 18.10 -5.31
C LEU A 4 -13.11 19.21 -6.31
N ASP A 5 -14.14 19.85 -6.85
CA ASP A 5 -14.00 21.04 -7.69
C ASP A 5 -13.65 22.28 -6.83
N GLY A 6 -13.37 23.40 -7.49
CA GLY A 6 -13.04 24.66 -6.79
C GLY A 6 -14.14 25.20 -5.87
N ARG A 7 -15.34 24.61 -5.88
CA ARG A 7 -16.45 24.88 -4.96
C ARG A 7 -16.65 23.77 -3.95
N GLN A 8 -15.63 22.89 -3.76
CA GLN A 8 -15.64 21.71 -2.87
C GLN A 8 -16.77 20.70 -3.17
N ARG A 9 -17.29 20.69 -4.39
CA ARG A 9 -18.28 19.69 -4.80
C ARG A 9 -17.58 18.46 -5.33
N ALA A 10 -17.99 17.30 -4.83
CA ALA A 10 -17.51 16.02 -5.36
C ALA A 10 -17.99 15.86 -6.81
N ARG A 11 -17.04 15.70 -7.72
CA ARG A 11 -17.31 15.41 -9.13
C ARG A 11 -16.70 14.06 -9.51
N GLU A 12 -17.44 13.30 -10.30
CA GLU A 12 -16.95 12.06 -10.85
C GLU A 12 -16.51 12.27 -12.29
N LEU A 13 -15.23 12.00 -12.55
CA LEU A 13 -14.70 12.01 -13.91
C LEU A 13 -15.23 10.78 -14.67
N ARG A 14 -15.93 11.03 -15.79
CA ARG A 14 -16.46 9.96 -16.64
C ARG A 14 -15.39 9.45 -17.61
N GLY A 15 -15.48 8.14 -17.95
CA GLY A 15 -14.57 7.46 -18.88
C GLY A 15 -13.29 6.95 -18.22
N LEU A 16 -12.92 5.71 -18.55
CA LEU A 16 -11.75 5.04 -17.98
C LEU A 16 -10.43 5.69 -18.40
N GLN A 17 -10.30 6.06 -19.68
CA GLN A 17 -9.10 6.74 -20.20
C GLN A 17 -8.88 8.11 -19.54
N ALA A 18 -9.94 8.89 -19.33
CA ALA A 18 -9.82 10.18 -18.64
C ALA A 18 -9.40 9.99 -17.17
N ARG A 19 -9.88 8.94 -16.50
CA ARG A 19 -9.47 8.60 -15.14
C ARG A 19 -8.01 8.12 -15.10
N ALA A 20 -7.58 7.33 -16.09
CA ALA A 20 -6.20 6.87 -16.19
C ALA A 20 -5.24 8.04 -16.44
N LEU A 21 -5.58 8.96 -17.36
CA LEU A 21 -4.80 10.16 -17.60
C LEU A 21 -4.72 11.06 -16.36
N LEU A 22 -5.83 11.24 -15.64
CA LEU A 22 -5.81 12.02 -14.40
C LEU A 22 -4.93 11.34 -13.35
N ALA A 23 -5.02 10.01 -13.19
CA ALA A 23 -4.15 9.28 -12.26
C ALA A 23 -2.67 9.46 -12.62
N PHE A 24 -2.32 9.31 -13.89
CA PHE A 24 -0.96 9.56 -14.38
C PHE A 24 -0.48 10.97 -14.01
N LEU A 25 -1.25 11.99 -14.35
CA LEU A 25 -0.90 13.38 -14.06
C LEU A 25 -0.83 13.70 -12.56
N VAL A 26 -1.59 12.99 -11.72
CA VAL A 26 -1.52 13.11 -10.25
C VAL A 26 -0.24 12.51 -9.72
N PHE A 27 0.13 11.31 -10.17
CA PHE A 27 1.38 10.66 -9.76
C PHE A 27 2.63 11.44 -10.21
N GLU A 28 2.57 12.04 -11.41
CA GLU A 28 3.67 12.80 -12.00
C GLU A 28 3.60 14.32 -11.73
N ARG A 29 2.71 14.79 -10.85
CA ARG A 29 2.41 16.22 -10.65
C ARG A 29 3.61 17.07 -10.21
N HIS A 30 4.67 16.45 -9.69
CA HIS A 30 5.87 17.14 -9.20
C HIS A 30 6.85 17.52 -10.33
N ARG A 31 6.65 17.00 -11.55
CA ARG A 31 7.43 17.33 -12.75
C ARG A 31 6.52 17.68 -13.93
N PRO A 32 7.00 18.43 -14.91
CA PRO A 32 6.30 18.52 -16.19
C PRO A 32 6.33 17.15 -16.89
N VAL A 33 5.26 16.87 -17.62
CA VAL A 33 5.05 15.62 -18.36
C VAL A 33 4.86 15.98 -19.82
N ASP A 34 5.62 15.40 -20.73
CA ASP A 34 5.38 15.59 -22.14
C ASP A 34 4.19 14.77 -22.66
N ARG A 35 3.79 15.07 -23.90
CA ARG A 35 2.64 14.38 -24.51
C ARG A 35 2.96 12.93 -24.85
N PHE A 36 4.21 12.63 -25.15
CA PHE A 36 4.65 11.28 -25.47
C PHE A 36 4.53 10.41 -24.23
N ASP A 37 5.05 10.86 -23.07
CA ASP A 37 4.90 10.17 -21.78
C ASP A 37 3.41 9.88 -21.48
N ALA A 38 2.53 10.85 -21.75
CA ALA A 38 1.07 10.68 -21.51
C ALA A 38 0.43 9.66 -22.47
N ILE A 39 0.87 9.60 -23.71
CA ILE A 39 0.45 8.59 -24.70
C ILE A 39 0.93 7.21 -24.28
N GLU A 40 2.21 7.09 -23.94
CA GLU A 40 2.82 5.85 -23.47
C GLU A 40 2.13 5.31 -22.22
N ALA A 41 1.87 6.17 -21.22
CA ALA A 41 1.16 5.79 -19.99
C ALA A 41 -0.26 5.28 -20.23
N LEU A 42 -0.94 5.79 -21.27
CA LEU A 42 -2.31 5.40 -21.60
C LEU A 42 -2.40 4.16 -22.48
N TRP A 43 -1.49 4.00 -23.43
CA TRP A 43 -1.62 2.97 -24.48
C TRP A 43 -0.40 2.05 -24.60
N GLY A 44 0.73 2.39 -23.95
CA GLY A 44 1.96 1.61 -24.03
C GLY A 44 2.43 1.44 -25.47
N ASP A 45 2.83 0.25 -25.83
CA ASP A 45 3.33 -0.10 -27.18
C ASP A 45 2.26 -0.14 -28.27
N ARG A 46 0.99 0.06 -27.93
CA ARG A 46 -0.16 -0.05 -28.85
C ARG A 46 -1.04 1.19 -28.87
N PRO A 47 -0.49 2.36 -29.19
CA PRO A 47 -1.28 3.57 -29.30
C PRO A 47 -2.24 3.47 -30.50
N PRO A 48 -3.44 4.08 -30.44
CA PRO A 48 -4.33 4.18 -31.59
C PRO A 48 -3.68 5.03 -32.69
N ALA A 49 -4.07 4.81 -33.94
CA ALA A 49 -3.52 5.56 -35.09
C ALA A 49 -3.62 7.08 -34.92
N ALA A 50 -4.67 7.57 -34.25
CA ALA A 50 -4.91 8.99 -33.92
C ALA A 50 -4.64 9.29 -32.43
N ALA A 51 -3.57 8.77 -31.86
CA ALA A 51 -3.27 8.91 -30.40
C ALA A 51 -3.16 10.38 -29.96
N ALA A 52 -2.56 11.24 -30.78
CA ALA A 52 -2.41 12.66 -30.49
C ALA A 52 -3.77 13.38 -30.41
N GLU A 53 -4.70 13.07 -31.30
CA GLU A 53 -6.08 13.59 -31.30
C GLU A 53 -6.87 13.05 -30.12
N ALA A 54 -6.74 11.75 -29.82
CA ALA A 54 -7.38 11.13 -28.66
C ALA A 54 -6.89 11.77 -27.36
N LEU A 55 -5.58 11.96 -27.18
CA LEU A 55 -5.01 12.65 -26.04
C LEU A 55 -5.52 14.10 -25.95
N ARG A 56 -5.59 14.83 -27.09
CA ARG A 56 -6.11 16.21 -27.12
C ARG A 56 -7.55 16.27 -26.61
N ALA A 57 -8.41 15.32 -27.02
CA ALA A 57 -9.79 15.24 -26.56
C ALA A 57 -9.86 14.93 -25.04
N LEU A 58 -9.03 14.01 -24.53
CA LEU A 58 -8.94 13.68 -23.10
C LEU A 58 -8.49 14.90 -22.28
N LEU A 59 -7.44 15.60 -22.72
CA LEU A 59 -6.95 16.82 -22.05
C LEU A 59 -8.02 17.93 -22.03
N SER A 60 -8.79 18.11 -23.13
CA SER A 60 -9.92 19.04 -23.17
C SER A 60 -10.99 18.69 -22.14
N ASN A 61 -11.33 17.39 -22.02
CA ASN A 61 -12.27 16.91 -21.01
C ASN A 61 -11.76 17.14 -19.59
N LEU A 62 -10.48 16.88 -19.32
CA LEU A 62 -9.88 17.14 -18.02
C LEU A 62 -9.88 18.63 -17.68
N ARG A 63 -9.49 19.52 -18.62
CA ARG A 63 -9.53 20.98 -18.40
C ARG A 63 -10.93 21.47 -18.09
N ARG A 64 -11.95 20.94 -18.78
CA ARG A 64 -13.36 21.28 -18.50
C ARG A 64 -13.82 20.78 -17.11
N ALA A 65 -13.34 19.63 -16.69
CA ALA A 65 -13.71 19.04 -15.40
C ALA A 65 -12.98 19.69 -14.22
N LEU A 66 -11.66 19.93 -14.36
CA LEU A 66 -10.81 20.43 -13.28
C LEU A 66 -10.74 21.97 -13.22
N GLY A 67 -10.87 22.63 -14.35
CA GLY A 67 -10.52 24.04 -14.58
C GLY A 67 -9.27 24.16 -15.45
N SER A 68 -9.26 25.10 -16.37
CA SER A 68 -8.16 25.29 -17.32
C SER A 68 -6.87 25.76 -16.66
N GLU A 69 -6.99 26.42 -15.50
CA GLU A 69 -5.87 26.89 -14.67
C GLU A 69 -5.12 25.76 -13.95
N ARG A 70 -5.75 24.59 -13.83
CA ARG A 70 -5.18 23.42 -13.11
C ARG A 70 -4.40 22.49 -14.01
N LEU A 71 -4.76 22.38 -15.28
CA LEU A 71 -4.03 21.59 -16.26
C LEU A 71 -3.46 22.50 -17.32
N VAL A 72 -2.25 22.98 -17.08
CA VAL A 72 -1.56 23.98 -17.91
C VAL A 72 -0.55 23.31 -18.86
N GLY A 73 -0.15 24.08 -19.88
CA GLY A 73 0.82 23.65 -20.87
C GLY A 73 0.20 23.06 -22.13
N ARG A 74 0.96 23.10 -23.24
CA ARG A 74 0.59 22.52 -24.54
C ARG A 74 1.42 21.31 -24.89
N GLU A 75 2.71 21.45 -24.94
CA GLU A 75 3.67 20.35 -25.18
C GLU A 75 4.05 19.68 -23.86
N GLU A 76 4.46 20.45 -22.88
CA GLU A 76 4.66 19.99 -21.52
C GLU A 76 3.40 20.23 -20.68
N LEU A 77 2.84 19.18 -20.15
CA LEU A 77 1.66 19.19 -19.30
C LEU A 77 2.06 19.29 -17.84
N ARG A 78 1.38 20.14 -17.08
CA ARG A 78 1.58 20.25 -15.64
C ARG A 78 0.24 20.33 -14.93
N LEU A 79 0.03 19.41 -13.99
CA LEU A 79 -1.13 19.43 -13.11
C LEU A 79 -0.81 20.30 -11.89
N ARG A 80 -1.58 21.39 -11.72
CA ARG A 80 -1.52 22.28 -10.57
C ARG A 80 -2.73 21.99 -9.67
N LEU A 81 -2.49 21.46 -8.50
CA LEU A 81 -3.53 21.29 -7.50
C LEU A 81 -3.52 22.50 -6.56
N PRO A 82 -4.70 22.95 -6.08
CA PRO A 82 -4.77 24.00 -5.07
C PRO A 82 -3.99 23.63 -3.81
N ASP A 83 -3.52 24.63 -3.08
CA ASP A 83 -2.90 24.43 -1.78
C ASP A 83 -3.89 23.76 -0.81
N GLY A 84 -3.38 22.86 0.01
CA GLY A 84 -4.18 22.10 0.98
C GLY A 84 -5.00 20.93 0.38
N ILE A 85 -4.91 20.66 -0.92
CA ILE A 85 -5.50 19.44 -1.48
C ILE A 85 -4.71 18.21 -1.01
N TRP A 86 -5.46 17.22 -0.59
CA TRP A 86 -4.93 15.92 -0.20
C TRP A 86 -4.98 14.97 -1.39
N VAL A 87 -3.83 14.41 -1.70
CA VAL A 87 -3.70 13.29 -2.63
C VAL A 87 -3.57 12.03 -1.79
N ASP A 88 -4.53 11.14 -1.91
CA ASP A 88 -4.65 9.96 -1.03
C ASP A 88 -3.39 9.10 -1.03
N VAL A 89 -2.77 8.84 -2.17
CA VAL A 89 -1.51 8.07 -2.24
C VAL A 89 -0.36 8.74 -1.48
N GLU A 90 -0.28 10.06 -1.46
CA GLU A 90 0.75 10.79 -0.71
C GLU A 90 0.47 10.77 0.79
N VAL A 91 -0.82 10.84 1.15
CA VAL A 91 -1.25 10.65 2.54
C VAL A 91 -0.90 9.23 3.00
N ALA A 92 -1.15 8.21 2.17
CA ALA A 92 -0.78 6.83 2.48
C ALA A 92 0.73 6.67 2.66
N ALA A 93 1.54 7.23 1.76
CA ALA A 93 3.00 7.16 1.83
C ALA A 93 3.54 7.80 3.12
N ARG A 94 3.02 8.98 3.50
CA ARG A 94 3.38 9.63 4.77
C ARG A 94 2.93 8.81 5.97
N ALA A 95 1.70 8.28 5.94
CA ALA A 95 1.17 7.48 7.03
C ALA A 95 1.96 6.17 7.23
N VAL A 96 2.44 5.52 6.16
CA VAL A 96 3.37 4.37 6.26
C VAL A 96 4.66 4.78 6.95
N HIS A 97 5.28 5.89 6.50
CA HIS A 97 6.52 6.39 7.10
C HIS A 97 6.34 6.73 8.59
N ASP A 98 5.24 7.41 8.94
CA ASP A 98 4.92 7.74 10.33
C ASP A 98 4.69 6.50 11.19
N ALA A 99 4.02 5.47 10.63
CA ALA A 99 3.77 4.22 11.32
C ALA A 99 5.08 3.46 11.60
N GLU A 100 5.96 3.33 10.61
CA GLU A 100 7.27 2.67 10.76
C GLU A 100 8.16 3.41 11.76
N SER A 101 8.21 4.74 11.68
CA SER A 101 8.96 5.57 12.62
C SER A 101 8.44 5.41 14.05
N ALA A 102 7.11 5.36 14.20
CA ALA A 102 6.48 5.16 15.51
C ALA A 102 6.72 3.74 16.07
N VAL A 103 6.73 2.70 15.20
CA VAL A 103 7.11 1.32 15.60
C VAL A 103 8.55 1.30 16.10
N ALA A 104 9.50 1.90 15.37
CA ALA A 104 10.90 1.95 15.76
C ALA A 104 11.12 2.64 17.11
N LEU A 105 10.27 3.63 17.46
CA LEU A 105 10.28 4.34 18.73
C LEU A 105 9.36 3.73 19.80
N GLN A 106 8.75 2.56 19.53
CA GLN A 106 7.79 1.89 20.41
C GLN A 106 6.57 2.75 20.80
N GLN A 107 6.22 3.73 19.97
CA GLN A 107 5.05 4.59 20.12
C GLN A 107 3.80 3.90 19.56
N TRP A 108 3.37 2.84 20.23
CA TRP A 108 2.39 1.88 19.69
C TRP A 108 1.06 2.52 19.27
N ASN A 109 0.50 3.42 20.08
CA ASN A 109 -0.76 4.11 19.73
C ASN A 109 -0.61 4.96 18.46
N ARG A 110 0.52 5.65 18.29
CA ARG A 110 0.80 6.45 17.10
C ARG A 110 0.97 5.57 15.88
N ALA A 111 1.73 4.47 16.02
CA ALA A 111 1.90 3.47 14.96
C ALA A 111 0.57 2.87 14.53
N TRP A 112 -0.29 2.53 15.48
CA TRP A 112 -1.62 1.99 15.26
C TRP A 112 -2.49 2.92 14.41
N ILE A 113 -2.62 4.18 14.81
CA ILE A 113 -3.42 5.18 14.10
C ILE A 113 -2.88 5.39 12.67
N ALA A 114 -1.58 5.58 12.51
CA ALA A 114 -0.95 5.82 11.23
C ALA A 114 -1.10 4.60 10.29
N SER A 115 -0.95 3.38 10.81
CA SER A 115 -1.15 2.14 10.05
C SER A 115 -2.57 2.00 9.52
N HIS A 116 -3.57 2.35 10.31
CA HIS A 116 -4.97 2.34 9.87
C HIS A 116 -5.25 3.34 8.76
N VAL A 117 -4.67 4.55 8.83
CA VAL A 117 -4.77 5.55 7.75
C VAL A 117 -4.17 5.00 6.46
N ALA A 118 -2.96 4.45 6.52
CA ALA A 118 -2.27 3.86 5.38
C ALA A 118 -3.06 2.70 4.77
N MET A 119 -3.55 1.77 5.59
CA MET A 119 -4.34 0.62 5.17
C MET A 119 -5.65 1.00 4.49
N ASN A 120 -6.36 2.00 5.01
CA ASN A 120 -7.62 2.48 4.43
C ASN A 120 -7.45 3.06 3.03
N ILE A 121 -6.26 3.58 2.71
CA ILE A 121 -5.97 4.15 1.39
C ILE A 121 -5.35 3.10 0.48
N ALA A 122 -4.24 2.48 0.90
CA ALA A 122 -3.49 1.54 0.07
C ALA A 122 -4.28 0.24 -0.24
N GLY A 123 -5.26 -0.11 0.59
CA GLY A 123 -6.16 -1.24 0.33
C GLY A 123 -7.22 -1.01 -0.74
N ARG A 124 -7.35 0.23 -1.26
CA ARG A 124 -8.34 0.54 -2.30
C ARG A 124 -7.78 0.20 -3.68
N PRO A 125 -8.55 -0.50 -4.54
CA PRO A 125 -8.06 -0.85 -5.87
C PRO A 125 -7.92 0.41 -6.75
N LEU A 126 -6.72 0.62 -7.27
CA LEU A 126 -6.45 1.68 -8.24
C LEU A 126 -6.97 1.28 -9.61
N LEU A 127 -8.00 1.96 -10.12
CA LEU A 127 -8.57 1.77 -11.46
C LEU A 127 -8.74 0.29 -11.87
N PRO A 128 -9.52 -0.52 -11.13
CA PRO A 128 -9.53 -1.99 -11.27
C PRO A 128 -9.95 -2.49 -12.66
N ARG A 129 -10.57 -1.64 -13.48
CA ARG A 129 -11.03 -1.96 -14.84
C ARG A 129 -10.10 -1.43 -15.94
N TRP A 130 -8.94 -0.89 -15.56
CA TRP A 130 -7.92 -0.40 -16.49
C TRP A 130 -6.71 -1.31 -16.43
N SER A 131 -6.12 -1.62 -17.58
CA SER A 131 -4.83 -2.30 -17.70
C SER A 131 -3.89 -1.43 -18.52
N GLY A 132 -2.63 -1.35 -18.11
CA GLY A 132 -1.58 -0.58 -18.76
C GLY A 132 -0.38 -0.48 -17.83
N SER A 133 0.84 -0.55 -18.38
CA SER A 133 2.10 -0.67 -17.65
C SER A 133 2.20 0.33 -16.49
N PHE A 134 1.95 1.61 -16.76
CA PHE A 134 2.02 2.65 -15.72
C PHE A 134 1.10 2.37 -14.52
N ILE A 135 -0.17 2.03 -14.76
CA ILE A 135 -1.13 1.77 -13.67
C ILE A 135 -0.79 0.46 -12.95
N ASP A 136 -0.30 -0.53 -13.66
CA ASP A 136 0.09 -1.82 -13.08
C ASP A 136 1.33 -1.65 -12.19
N ASP A 137 2.31 -0.84 -12.57
CA ASP A 137 3.46 -0.48 -11.74
C ASP A 137 3.00 0.27 -10.46
N ARG A 138 2.07 1.22 -10.59
CA ARG A 138 1.51 1.94 -9.42
C ARG A 138 0.69 1.04 -8.49
N ARG A 139 0.06 -0.02 -9.01
CA ARG A 139 -0.58 -1.04 -8.17
C ARG A 139 0.43 -1.84 -7.38
N VAL A 140 1.56 -2.20 -7.98
CA VAL A 140 2.68 -2.86 -7.27
C VAL A 140 3.21 -1.96 -6.16
N ASP A 141 3.40 -0.66 -6.41
CA ASP A 141 3.84 0.29 -5.39
C ASP A 141 2.82 0.43 -4.24
N LEU A 142 1.52 0.49 -4.56
CA LEU A 142 0.45 0.54 -3.56
C LEU A 142 0.40 -0.75 -2.73
N GLU A 143 0.61 -1.91 -3.35
CA GLU A 143 0.66 -3.18 -2.64
C GLU A 143 1.87 -3.26 -1.71
N ARG A 144 3.04 -2.77 -2.13
CA ARG A 144 4.21 -2.63 -1.26
C ARG A 144 3.92 -1.72 -0.05
N MET A 145 3.25 -0.58 -0.27
CA MET A 145 2.82 0.29 0.83
C MET A 145 1.84 -0.43 1.76
N ARG A 146 0.90 -1.19 1.21
CA ARG A 146 -0.08 -1.97 1.98
C ARG A 146 0.60 -3.01 2.86
N LEU A 147 1.59 -3.74 2.34
CA LEU A 147 2.34 -4.73 3.12
C LEU A 147 3.12 -4.08 4.27
N ARG A 148 3.77 -2.93 4.02
CA ARG A 148 4.48 -2.17 5.06
C ARG A 148 3.50 -1.66 6.14
N ALA A 149 2.34 -1.15 5.74
CA ALA A 149 1.29 -0.73 6.68
C ALA A 149 0.76 -1.90 7.51
N LEU A 150 0.59 -3.10 6.93
CA LEU A 150 0.22 -4.32 7.64
C LEU A 150 1.27 -4.75 8.66
N GLU A 151 2.56 -4.64 8.32
CA GLU A 151 3.65 -4.93 9.27
C GLU A 151 3.60 -3.99 10.48
N ALA A 152 3.47 -2.68 10.22
CA ALA A 152 3.38 -1.70 11.30
C ALA A 152 2.09 -1.89 12.14
N LEU A 153 0.98 -2.28 11.50
CA LEU A 153 -0.28 -2.60 12.18
C LEU A 153 -0.15 -3.84 13.07
N ALA A 154 0.48 -4.90 12.56
CA ALA A 154 0.71 -6.12 13.33
C ALA A 154 1.67 -5.84 14.51
N ALA A 155 2.77 -5.13 14.26
CA ALA A 155 3.72 -4.75 15.29
C ALA A 155 3.07 -3.90 16.40
N SER A 156 2.30 -2.87 16.01
CA SER A 156 1.63 -2.00 16.98
C SER A 156 0.55 -2.73 17.77
N GLY A 157 -0.20 -3.63 17.12
CA GLY A 157 -1.21 -4.44 17.80
C GLY A 157 -0.61 -5.42 18.82
N VAL A 158 0.56 -6.01 18.51
CA VAL A 158 1.34 -6.80 19.48
C VAL A 158 1.84 -5.91 20.61
N GLY A 159 2.39 -4.73 20.30
CA GLY A 159 2.91 -3.80 21.31
C GLY A 159 1.83 -3.21 22.23
N LEU A 160 0.59 -3.04 21.75
CA LEU A 160 -0.55 -2.60 22.56
C LEU A 160 -1.16 -3.72 23.39
N ALA A 161 -1.03 -4.97 22.93
CA ALA A 161 -1.61 -6.14 23.58
C ALA A 161 -3.15 -6.10 23.70
N GLY A 162 -3.72 -6.89 24.60
CA GLY A 162 -5.16 -6.87 24.91
C GLY A 162 -6.05 -7.13 23.69
N THR A 163 -7.05 -6.30 23.50
CA THR A 163 -8.03 -6.44 22.40
C THR A 163 -7.42 -6.29 21.01
N GLU A 164 -6.27 -5.60 20.88
CA GLU A 164 -5.60 -5.31 19.62
C GLU A 164 -4.88 -6.53 19.03
N LEU A 165 -4.62 -7.57 19.83
CA LEU A 165 -4.03 -8.83 19.37
C LEU A 165 -4.86 -9.50 18.26
N SER A 166 -6.17 -9.39 18.30
CA SER A 166 -7.04 -9.92 17.25
C SER A 166 -6.79 -9.26 15.90
N THR A 167 -6.55 -7.95 15.88
CA THR A 167 -6.20 -7.20 14.67
C THR A 167 -4.77 -7.48 14.23
N ALA A 168 -3.82 -7.60 15.18
CA ALA A 168 -2.45 -8.02 14.88
C ALA A 168 -2.42 -9.39 14.18
N LYS A 169 -3.18 -10.37 14.66
CA LYS A 169 -3.29 -11.69 14.02
C LYS A 169 -3.89 -11.62 12.62
N ARG A 170 -4.94 -10.80 12.40
CA ARG A 170 -5.50 -10.61 11.05
C ARG A 170 -4.49 -9.98 10.10
N ALA A 171 -3.76 -8.96 10.55
CA ALA A 171 -2.71 -8.33 9.75
C ALA A 171 -1.58 -9.32 9.44
N ALA A 172 -1.10 -10.06 10.45
CA ALA A 172 -0.09 -11.10 10.30
C ALA A 172 -0.55 -12.21 9.34
N ARG A 173 -1.81 -12.66 9.42
CA ARG A 173 -2.38 -13.63 8.49
C ARG A 173 -2.35 -13.12 7.06
N THR A 174 -2.79 -11.87 6.84
CA THR A 174 -2.77 -11.28 5.50
C THR A 174 -1.35 -11.16 4.94
N LEU A 175 -0.35 -10.83 5.77
CA LEU A 175 1.07 -10.83 5.38
C LEU A 175 1.53 -12.22 4.93
N ILE A 176 1.23 -13.26 5.72
CA ILE A 176 1.59 -14.65 5.42
C ILE A 176 0.92 -15.14 4.13
N ASP A 177 -0.36 -14.81 3.93
CA ASP A 177 -1.13 -15.24 2.76
C ASP A 177 -0.66 -14.52 1.47
N THR A 178 -0.17 -13.27 1.60
CA THR A 178 0.31 -12.48 0.46
C THR A 178 1.77 -12.81 0.12
N ASP A 179 2.62 -12.97 1.11
CA ASP A 179 4.04 -13.30 0.98
C ASP A 179 4.43 -14.35 2.02
N PRO A 180 4.29 -15.65 1.68
CA PRO A 180 4.52 -16.74 2.62
C PRO A 180 5.96 -16.89 3.13
N TYR A 181 6.93 -16.25 2.44
CA TYR A 181 8.34 -16.25 2.83
C TYR A 181 8.73 -15.05 3.69
N ARG A 182 7.81 -14.10 3.87
CA ARG A 182 8.02 -12.92 4.72
C ARG A 182 7.92 -13.31 6.20
N GLU A 183 9.05 -13.49 6.82
CA GLU A 183 9.15 -13.98 8.19
C GLU A 183 8.50 -13.06 9.23
N SER A 184 8.42 -11.75 8.98
CA SER A 184 7.80 -10.80 9.91
C SER A 184 6.33 -11.13 10.20
N GLY A 185 5.55 -11.54 9.18
CA GLY A 185 4.16 -11.97 9.37
C GLY A 185 4.05 -13.15 10.32
N HIS A 186 4.92 -14.15 10.16
CA HIS A 186 4.97 -15.31 11.04
C HIS A 186 5.38 -14.91 12.47
N ARG A 187 6.38 -14.04 12.64
CA ARG A 187 6.80 -13.57 13.97
C ARG A 187 5.66 -12.83 14.70
N PHE A 188 4.95 -11.93 14.03
CA PHE A 188 3.81 -11.25 14.66
C PHE A 188 2.68 -12.22 15.02
N MET A 189 2.43 -13.24 14.20
CA MET A 189 1.46 -14.28 14.52
C MET A 189 1.88 -15.06 15.77
N MET A 190 3.15 -15.48 15.83
CA MET A 190 3.71 -16.20 16.98
C MET A 190 3.61 -15.38 18.27
N GLN A 191 4.01 -14.11 18.22
CA GLN A 191 3.95 -13.19 19.37
C GLN A 191 2.50 -13.01 19.86
N ALA A 192 1.57 -12.73 18.95
CA ALA A 192 0.16 -12.52 19.31
C ALA A 192 -0.48 -13.77 19.91
N LEU A 193 -0.20 -14.97 19.37
CA LEU A 193 -0.68 -16.24 19.91
C LEU A 193 -0.11 -16.52 21.30
N ALA A 194 1.19 -16.30 21.50
CA ALA A 194 1.81 -16.49 22.81
C ALA A 194 1.22 -15.55 23.87
N MET A 195 0.98 -14.28 23.52
CA MET A 195 0.38 -13.29 24.41
C MET A 195 -1.09 -13.61 24.76
N GLU A 196 -1.80 -14.36 23.91
CA GLU A 196 -3.14 -14.89 24.20
C GLU A 196 -3.13 -16.18 25.04
N GLY A 197 -1.95 -16.66 25.43
CA GLY A 197 -1.80 -17.92 26.20
C GLY A 197 -1.84 -19.18 25.33
N ASN A 198 -1.59 -19.06 24.01
CA ASN A 198 -1.58 -20.18 23.07
C ASN A 198 -0.16 -20.45 22.51
N PRO A 199 0.86 -20.74 23.35
CA PRO A 199 2.23 -20.92 22.89
C PRO A 199 2.39 -22.15 21.97
N ALA A 200 1.58 -23.20 22.14
CA ALA A 200 1.61 -24.37 21.27
C ALA A 200 1.27 -23.98 19.81
N ASP A 201 0.25 -23.17 19.61
CA ASP A 201 -0.11 -22.67 18.26
C ASP A 201 0.99 -21.77 17.68
N ALA A 202 1.65 -20.95 18.50
CA ALA A 202 2.79 -20.14 18.09
C ALA A 202 3.95 -21.03 17.57
N LEU A 203 4.27 -22.11 18.26
CA LEU A 203 5.30 -23.09 17.84
C LEU A 203 4.90 -23.80 16.54
N LEU A 204 3.62 -24.10 16.33
CA LEU A 204 3.14 -24.66 15.07
C LEU A 204 3.28 -23.66 13.90
N VAL A 205 3.12 -22.37 14.14
CA VAL A 205 3.38 -21.34 13.12
C VAL A 205 4.85 -21.33 12.73
N PHE A 206 5.76 -21.38 13.68
CA PHE A 206 7.20 -21.47 13.43
C PHE A 206 7.54 -22.73 12.60
N GLU A 207 7.03 -23.90 12.99
CA GLU A 207 7.36 -25.15 12.31
C GLU A 207 6.89 -25.15 10.84
N ARG A 208 5.72 -24.59 10.56
CA ARG A 208 5.22 -24.43 9.18
C ARG A 208 6.12 -23.51 8.34
N LEU A 209 6.59 -22.41 8.93
CA LEU A 209 7.55 -21.52 8.28
C LEU A 209 8.88 -22.23 8.00
N ARG A 210 9.44 -22.92 9.02
CA ARG A 210 10.70 -23.63 8.91
C ARG A 210 10.69 -24.67 7.79
N ILE A 211 9.60 -25.48 7.73
CA ILE A 211 9.41 -26.48 6.68
C ILE A 211 9.36 -25.80 5.32
N ARG A 212 8.57 -24.75 5.18
CA ARG A 212 8.43 -24.01 3.90
C ARG A 212 9.74 -23.43 3.41
N LEU A 213 10.49 -22.73 4.28
CA LEU A 213 11.79 -22.14 3.92
C LEU A 213 12.80 -23.20 3.50
N ARG A 214 12.82 -24.35 4.19
CA ARG A 214 13.70 -25.47 3.86
C ARG A 214 13.30 -26.11 2.53
N ASP A 215 12.02 -26.44 2.35
CA ASP A 215 11.56 -27.26 1.22
C ASP A 215 11.50 -26.45 -0.09
N ASP A 216 11.12 -25.19 -0.01
CA ASP A 216 10.96 -24.34 -1.20
C ASP A 216 12.25 -23.58 -1.57
N LEU A 217 13.06 -23.17 -0.59
CA LEU A 217 14.21 -22.29 -0.78
C LEU A 217 15.55 -22.88 -0.31
N GLY A 218 15.54 -24.00 0.43
CA GLY A 218 16.75 -24.62 0.97
C GLY A 218 17.44 -23.81 2.07
N ILE A 219 16.72 -22.88 2.73
CA ILE A 219 17.25 -21.99 3.77
C ILE A 219 16.62 -22.25 5.13
N THR A 220 17.29 -21.75 6.19
CA THR A 220 16.76 -21.74 7.56
C THR A 220 16.14 -20.39 7.89
N PRO A 221 15.21 -20.33 8.88
CA PRO A 221 14.69 -19.05 9.38
C PRO A 221 15.80 -18.11 9.84
N SER A 222 15.52 -16.78 9.75
CA SER A 222 16.45 -15.75 10.21
C SER A 222 16.72 -15.84 11.72
N GLU A 223 17.85 -15.29 12.14
CA GLU A 223 18.24 -15.27 13.55
C GLU A 223 17.18 -14.64 14.46
N GLN A 224 16.48 -13.61 13.98
CA GLN A 224 15.40 -12.95 14.71
C GLN A 224 14.21 -13.91 14.95
N THR A 225 13.87 -14.74 13.97
CA THR A 225 12.79 -15.72 14.08
C THR A 225 13.21 -16.90 14.97
N LEU A 226 14.46 -17.34 14.87
CA LEU A 226 15.01 -18.39 15.73
C LEU A 226 15.07 -17.94 17.20
N ARG A 227 15.46 -16.69 17.47
CA ARG A 227 15.45 -16.13 18.83
C ARG A 227 14.03 -16.15 19.41
N LEU A 228 13.04 -15.63 18.68
CA LEU A 228 11.65 -15.65 19.13
C LEU A 228 11.16 -17.09 19.44
N HIS A 229 11.51 -18.05 18.59
CA HIS A 229 11.19 -19.46 18.83
C HIS A 229 11.84 -19.98 20.13
N GLY A 230 13.11 -19.66 20.36
CA GLY A 230 13.83 -20.01 21.58
C GLY A 230 13.16 -19.43 22.83
N ASP A 231 12.79 -18.14 22.78
CA ASP A 231 12.10 -17.46 23.87
C ASP A 231 10.76 -18.11 24.21
N LEU A 232 10.01 -18.55 23.20
CA LEU A 232 8.73 -19.26 23.38
C LEU A 232 8.89 -20.62 24.06
N LEU A 233 9.97 -21.35 23.76
CA LEU A 233 10.26 -22.64 24.41
C LEU A 233 10.63 -22.48 25.87
N LEU A 234 11.20 -21.35 26.27
CA LEU A 234 11.61 -21.06 27.65
C LEU A 234 10.47 -20.47 28.50
N THR A 235 9.32 -20.13 27.91
CA THR A 235 8.18 -19.56 28.63
C THR A 235 7.57 -20.61 29.58
N PRO A 236 7.51 -20.40 30.90
CA PRO A 236 6.95 -21.36 31.85
C PRO A 236 5.45 -21.54 31.57
N GLY A 237 5.02 -22.76 31.28
CA GLY A 237 3.62 -23.08 31.06
C GLY A 237 3.35 -24.09 29.95
N LEU A 238 4.37 -24.53 29.21
CA LEU A 238 4.27 -25.71 28.33
C LEU A 238 4.49 -26.96 29.19
N PRO A 239 3.54 -27.92 29.25
CA PRO A 239 3.83 -29.25 29.86
C PRO A 239 4.93 -29.92 29.03
N SER A 240 5.95 -30.37 29.70
CA SER A 240 7.01 -31.24 29.15
C SER A 240 6.44 -32.61 28.70
#